data_89601e5e5f20292485431b4c86fbe70b
#
_entry.id   89601e5e5f20292485431b4c86fbe70b
#
_cell.length_a   1.000
_cell.length_b   1.000
_cell.length_c   1.000
_cell.angle_alpha   90.00
_cell.angle_beta   90.00
_cell.angle_gamma   90.00
#
_symmetry.space_group_name_H-M   'P 1'
#
loop_
_entity.id
_entity.type
_entity.pdbx_description
1 polymer ?
#
loop_
_entity_poly.entity_id
_entity_poly.type
_entity_poly.pdbx_seq_one_letter_code
_entity_poly.pdbx_strand_id
1 'polypeptide(L)'
;MKIAVLGAGAWGTALAQAAAAAEHDVLLWARDAGQAADMQRTQRNLRYLPEVELLPALGITADRSRALVHANDGLTLIATPTAGLREALTALPPGRAALWLCKGFEAGSGALGHEVARSVRPDMAGGVISGPSFALEVARGLPTALVAASSSTELTAMAVAALHSEALRVYTSADVVGVEVGGAVKNVLAIATGIVDGMSAAGLNARAALITRGLAEMTRLGLALGARADTFMGLSGLGDLVLTATGELSRNRRVGLALAAGQTLAQALQALGHVAEGVLSAATVLARARTLGVEMPITAAVVDVLEGRIAPAQAMMRLMARQARAEAPGG
;
A
#
# COMPACT_ATOMS: atom_id res chain seq x y z
N MET A 1 20.36 0.88 -15.00
CA MET A 1 19.72 2.19 -15.26
C MET A 1 19.85 3.09 -14.03
N LYS A 2 19.57 4.40 -14.17
CA LYS A 2 19.49 5.32 -13.03
C LYS A 2 18.09 5.32 -12.43
N ILE A 3 17.97 5.20 -11.10
CA ILE A 3 16.67 5.12 -10.40
C ILE A 3 16.69 6.11 -9.23
N ALA A 4 15.66 6.95 -9.16
CA ALA A 4 15.39 7.75 -7.97
C ALA A 4 14.22 7.14 -7.19
N VAL A 5 14.40 6.98 -5.87
CA VAL A 5 13.33 6.57 -4.96
C VAL A 5 13.04 7.73 -4.02
N LEU A 6 11.85 8.32 -4.15
CA LEU A 6 11.44 9.48 -3.36
C LEU A 6 10.68 9.03 -2.10
N GLY A 7 11.39 8.90 -0.99
CA GLY A 7 10.83 8.52 0.31
C GLY A 7 11.55 7.33 0.94
N ALA A 8 12.30 7.58 2.00
CA ALA A 8 13.06 6.59 2.75
C ALA A 8 12.25 6.01 3.94
N GLY A 9 10.98 5.65 3.69
CA GLY A 9 10.20 4.76 4.56
C GLY A 9 10.64 3.30 4.38
N ALA A 10 10.04 2.36 5.12
CA ALA A 10 10.38 0.94 5.01
C ALA A 10 10.27 0.43 3.57
N TRP A 11 9.15 0.71 2.88
CA TRP A 11 8.90 0.21 1.53
C TRP A 11 9.80 0.85 0.48
N GLY A 12 10.00 2.17 0.53
CA GLY A 12 10.92 2.85 -0.39
C GLY A 12 12.36 2.38 -0.21
N THR A 13 12.81 2.20 1.04
CA THR A 13 14.15 1.65 1.34
C THR A 13 14.29 0.22 0.81
N ALA A 14 13.26 -0.64 0.98
CA ALA A 14 13.30 -2.01 0.50
C ALA A 14 13.41 -2.12 -1.02
N LEU A 15 12.64 -1.32 -1.76
CA LEU A 15 12.72 -1.32 -3.23
C LEU A 15 14.01 -0.67 -3.74
N ALA A 16 14.51 0.37 -3.08
CA ALA A 16 15.81 0.95 -3.40
C ALA A 16 16.94 -0.07 -3.21
N GLN A 17 16.90 -0.84 -2.12
CA GLN A 17 17.84 -1.94 -1.84
C GLN A 17 17.73 -3.04 -2.91
N ALA A 18 16.52 -3.45 -3.28
CA ALA A 18 16.30 -4.48 -4.30
C ALA A 18 16.82 -4.04 -5.68
N ALA A 19 16.58 -2.79 -6.06
CA ALA A 19 17.09 -2.23 -7.32
C ALA A 19 18.63 -2.08 -7.30
N ALA A 20 19.23 -1.72 -6.17
CA ALA A 20 20.68 -1.66 -6.03
C ALA A 20 21.30 -3.07 -6.08
N ALA A 21 20.64 -4.09 -5.52
CA ALA A 21 21.05 -5.48 -5.62
C ALA A 21 20.98 -6.02 -7.06
N ALA A 22 20.12 -5.45 -7.90
CA ALA A 22 20.05 -5.71 -9.35
C ALA A 22 21.04 -4.85 -10.15
N GLU A 23 22.10 -4.32 -9.51
CA GLU A 23 23.18 -3.55 -10.11
C GLU A 23 22.75 -2.24 -10.80
N HIS A 24 21.63 -1.65 -10.35
CA HIS A 24 21.23 -0.33 -10.82
C HIS A 24 21.87 0.81 -10.01
N ASP A 25 22.06 1.97 -10.64
CA ASP A 25 22.51 3.20 -10.00
C ASP A 25 21.32 3.87 -9.30
N VAL A 26 21.19 3.65 -7.99
CA VAL A 26 20.01 4.03 -7.20
C VAL A 26 20.32 5.16 -6.24
N LEU A 27 19.49 6.19 -6.26
CA LEU A 27 19.54 7.28 -5.29
C LEU A 27 18.22 7.36 -4.50
N LEU A 28 18.31 7.05 -3.20
CA LEU A 28 17.20 7.11 -2.25
C LEU A 28 17.16 8.48 -1.59
N TRP A 29 16.03 9.18 -1.75
CA TRP A 29 15.81 10.45 -1.10
C TRP A 29 15.06 10.28 0.22
N ALA A 30 15.63 10.81 1.31
CA ALA A 30 14.98 10.96 2.61
C ALA A 30 14.65 12.43 2.85
N ARG A 31 13.39 12.73 3.21
CA ARG A 31 12.96 14.11 3.50
C ARG A 31 13.67 14.70 4.72
N ASP A 32 13.97 13.87 5.71
CA ASP A 32 14.67 14.25 6.94
C ASP A 32 16.19 14.12 6.70
N ALA A 33 16.89 15.25 6.80
CA ALA A 33 18.35 15.30 6.59
C ALA A 33 19.12 14.51 7.66
N GLY A 34 18.61 14.49 8.91
CA GLY A 34 19.17 13.68 9.98
C GLY A 34 19.07 12.19 9.67
N GLN A 35 17.90 11.73 9.22
CA GLN A 35 17.71 10.35 8.76
C GLN A 35 18.66 10.00 7.61
N ALA A 36 18.81 10.88 6.62
CA ALA A 36 19.71 10.64 5.49
C ALA A 36 21.16 10.49 5.96
N ALA A 37 21.65 11.39 6.83
CA ALA A 37 22.99 11.35 7.39
C ALA A 37 23.23 10.08 8.22
N ASP A 38 22.26 9.69 9.06
CA ASP A 38 22.34 8.46 9.84
C ASP A 38 22.40 7.22 8.95
N MET A 39 21.58 7.15 7.91
CA MET A 39 21.59 6.04 6.94
C MET A 39 22.92 5.95 6.19
N GLN A 40 23.50 7.08 5.79
CA GLN A 40 24.83 7.11 5.16
C GLN A 40 25.93 6.61 6.09
N ARG A 41 25.91 7.04 7.35
CA ARG A 41 26.91 6.70 8.37
C ARG A 41 26.81 5.25 8.83
N THR A 42 25.57 4.75 9.06
CA THR A 42 25.32 3.44 9.68
C THR A 42 25.08 2.33 8.66
N GLN A 43 24.88 2.67 7.39
CA GLN A 43 24.43 1.76 6.34
C GLN A 43 23.16 0.99 6.76
N ARG A 44 22.27 1.67 7.52
CA ARG A 44 20.99 1.11 8.00
C ARG A 44 19.92 2.19 8.06
N ASN A 45 18.69 1.81 7.76
CA ASN A 45 17.55 2.66 8.07
C ASN A 45 17.03 2.32 9.48
N LEU A 46 17.69 2.85 10.49
CA LEU A 46 17.42 2.52 11.90
C LEU A 46 15.96 2.81 12.31
N ARG A 47 15.30 3.75 11.63
CA ARG A 47 13.92 4.14 11.94
C ARG A 47 12.88 3.16 11.37
N TYR A 48 13.12 2.61 10.17
CA TYR A 48 12.08 1.88 9.43
C TYR A 48 12.45 0.45 9.07
N LEU A 49 13.75 0.12 8.96
CA LEU A 49 14.28 -1.22 8.66
C LEU A 49 15.61 -1.46 9.41
N PRO A 50 15.61 -1.42 10.76
CA PRO A 50 16.84 -1.50 11.56
C PRO A 50 17.58 -2.83 11.38
N GLU A 51 16.87 -3.88 10.99
CA GLU A 51 17.40 -5.24 10.85
C GLU A 51 18.12 -5.49 9.51
N VAL A 52 18.10 -4.51 8.58
CA VAL A 52 18.68 -4.67 7.25
C VAL A 52 19.89 -3.77 7.09
N GLU A 53 21.02 -4.35 6.67
CA GLU A 53 22.19 -3.61 6.24
C GLU A 53 22.01 -3.21 4.77
N LEU A 54 22.17 -1.91 4.49
CA LEU A 54 22.02 -1.37 3.15
C LEU A 54 23.28 -1.62 2.34
N LEU A 55 23.11 -1.89 1.05
CA LEU A 55 24.23 -2.07 0.15
C LEU A 55 25.05 -0.78 0.05
N PRO A 56 26.39 -0.84 0.07
CA PRO A 56 27.24 0.34 -0.08
C PRO A 56 27.00 1.09 -1.41
N ALA A 57 26.54 0.39 -2.44
CA ALA A 57 26.19 0.96 -3.73
C ALA A 57 24.90 1.79 -3.72
N LEU A 58 24.05 1.65 -2.68
CA LEU A 58 22.84 2.45 -2.55
C LEU A 58 23.17 3.87 -2.14
N GLY A 59 23.03 4.82 -3.07
CA GLY A 59 23.16 6.25 -2.79
C GLY A 59 22.01 6.76 -1.92
N ILE A 60 22.32 7.65 -0.96
CA ILE A 60 21.32 8.25 -0.07
C ILE A 60 21.49 9.76 -0.10
N THR A 61 20.39 10.52 -0.12
CA THR A 61 20.44 11.98 -0.13
C THR A 61 19.23 12.60 0.57
N ALA A 62 19.41 13.80 1.16
CA ALA A 62 18.34 14.65 1.60
C ALA A 62 17.93 15.70 0.55
N ASP A 63 18.72 15.85 -0.52
CA ASP A 63 18.44 16.77 -1.62
C ASP A 63 17.51 16.12 -2.65
N ARG A 64 16.25 16.57 -2.68
CA ARG A 64 15.24 16.10 -3.64
C ARG A 64 15.61 16.44 -5.08
N SER A 65 16.17 17.62 -5.31
CA SER A 65 16.56 18.06 -6.65
C SER A 65 17.65 17.17 -7.22
N ARG A 66 18.65 16.82 -6.40
CA ARG A 66 19.69 15.86 -6.76
C ARG A 66 19.10 14.49 -7.14
N ALA A 67 18.13 13.99 -6.35
CA ALA A 67 17.49 12.71 -6.68
C ALA A 67 16.72 12.76 -8.01
N LEU A 68 15.98 13.84 -8.27
CA LEU A 68 15.24 14.03 -9.52
C LEU A 68 16.17 14.16 -10.73
N VAL A 69 17.29 14.90 -10.60
CA VAL A 69 18.29 15.01 -11.66
C VAL A 69 18.99 13.68 -11.93
N HIS A 70 19.25 12.87 -10.88
CA HIS A 70 19.87 11.56 -11.00
C HIS A 70 19.07 10.62 -11.94
N ALA A 71 17.74 10.59 -11.81
CA ALA A 71 16.88 9.77 -12.65
C ALA A 71 16.42 10.49 -13.93
N ASN A 72 17.17 11.49 -14.41
CA ASN A 72 16.75 12.28 -15.58
C ASN A 72 16.42 11.42 -16.82
N ASP A 73 17.18 10.39 -17.08
CA ASP A 73 16.98 9.44 -18.18
C ASP A 73 16.66 8.02 -17.66
N GLY A 74 16.02 7.93 -16.51
CA GLY A 74 15.75 6.70 -15.81
C GLY A 74 14.36 6.63 -15.18
N LEU A 75 14.21 5.87 -14.10
CA LEU A 75 12.95 5.61 -13.43
C LEU A 75 12.83 6.40 -12.12
N THR A 76 11.69 7.05 -11.90
CA THR A 76 11.33 7.64 -10.62
C THR A 76 10.27 6.79 -9.91
N LEU A 77 10.57 6.33 -8.69
CA LEU A 77 9.65 5.65 -7.79
C LEU A 77 9.25 6.61 -6.66
N ILE A 78 7.96 6.88 -6.50
CA ILE A 78 7.43 7.74 -5.44
C ILE A 78 6.96 6.87 -4.29
N ALA A 79 7.76 6.81 -3.22
CA ALA A 79 7.54 5.99 -2.02
C ALA A 79 7.08 6.83 -0.81
N THR A 80 6.52 8.02 -1.06
CA THR A 80 5.87 8.82 -0.03
C THR A 80 4.55 8.19 0.39
N PRO A 81 4.03 8.47 1.60
CA PRO A 81 2.62 8.21 1.91
C PRO A 81 1.69 8.92 0.91
N THR A 82 0.44 8.47 0.80
CA THR A 82 -0.55 9.07 -0.11
C THR A 82 -0.68 10.59 0.08
N ALA A 83 -0.60 11.07 1.32
CA ALA A 83 -0.64 12.51 1.63
C ALA A 83 0.52 13.32 1.01
N GLY A 84 1.64 12.67 0.66
CA GLY A 84 2.79 13.32 0.02
C GLY A 84 2.84 13.13 -1.51
N LEU A 85 1.91 12.36 -2.07
CA LEU A 85 1.94 12.02 -3.50
C LEU A 85 1.78 13.25 -4.39
N ARG A 86 0.79 14.09 -4.10
CA ARG A 86 0.51 15.32 -4.87
C ARG A 86 1.72 16.24 -4.95
N GLU A 87 2.37 16.49 -3.81
CA GLU A 87 3.58 17.31 -3.76
C GLU A 87 4.73 16.67 -4.56
N ALA A 88 4.93 15.36 -4.41
CA ALA A 88 5.97 14.65 -5.13
C ALA A 88 5.76 14.70 -6.65
N LEU A 89 4.52 14.50 -7.13
CA LEU A 89 4.16 14.60 -8.54
C LEU A 89 4.35 16.02 -9.09
N THR A 90 3.95 17.03 -8.34
CA THR A 90 4.11 18.45 -8.75
C THR A 90 5.59 18.82 -8.88
N ALA A 91 6.46 18.23 -8.05
CA ALA A 91 7.89 18.51 -8.09
C ALA A 91 8.64 17.82 -9.24
N LEU A 92 8.02 16.88 -9.95
CA LEU A 92 8.66 16.21 -11.09
C LEU A 92 8.88 17.20 -12.26
N PRO A 93 10.04 17.17 -12.92
CA PRO A 93 10.27 17.92 -14.13
C PRO A 93 9.28 17.55 -15.24
N PRO A 94 8.98 18.46 -16.19
CA PRO A 94 8.15 18.14 -17.37
C PRO A 94 8.65 16.92 -18.15
N GLY A 95 7.73 16.14 -18.73
CA GLY A 95 8.05 14.95 -19.53
C GLY A 95 8.55 13.74 -18.74
N ARG A 96 8.50 13.77 -17.41
CA ARG A 96 8.93 12.65 -16.56
C ARG A 96 7.79 11.69 -16.29
N ALA A 97 8.11 10.39 -16.37
CA ALA A 97 7.23 9.31 -15.92
C ALA A 97 7.57 8.92 -14.48
N ALA A 98 6.58 8.46 -13.73
CA ALA A 98 6.80 7.96 -12.37
C ALA A 98 5.83 6.83 -12.02
N LEU A 99 6.30 5.94 -11.14
CA LEU A 99 5.46 4.93 -10.48
C LEU A 99 5.37 5.25 -8.99
N TRP A 100 4.15 5.30 -8.48
CA TRP A 100 3.95 5.48 -7.03
C TRP A 100 3.73 4.16 -6.32
N LEU A 101 4.08 4.13 -5.04
CA LEU A 101 4.05 2.96 -4.18
C LEU A 101 3.03 3.10 -3.05
N CYS A 102 2.46 4.28 -2.87
CA CYS A 102 1.48 4.55 -1.82
C CYS A 102 0.18 3.81 -2.08
N LYS A 103 -0.45 3.40 -0.98
CA LYS A 103 -1.68 2.59 -1.00
C LYS A 103 -2.76 3.31 -0.20
N GLY A 104 -3.76 3.86 -0.88
CA GLY A 104 -4.85 4.58 -0.24
C GLY A 104 -5.46 5.66 -1.12
N PHE A 105 -6.47 6.32 -0.60
CA PHE A 105 -7.13 7.48 -1.19
C PHE A 105 -6.58 8.76 -0.55
N GLU A 106 -6.43 9.81 -1.32
CA GLU A 106 -6.03 11.12 -0.81
C GLU A 106 -7.10 11.67 0.13
N ALA A 107 -6.69 12.08 1.33
CA ALA A 107 -7.61 12.70 2.29
C ALA A 107 -8.17 14.02 1.72
N GLY A 108 -9.43 14.28 2.00
CA GLY A 108 -10.14 15.47 1.52
C GLY A 108 -10.73 15.32 0.12
N SER A 109 -9.94 14.95 -0.90
CA SER A 109 -10.45 14.75 -2.26
C SER A 109 -11.08 13.37 -2.49
N GLY A 110 -10.65 12.35 -1.75
CA GLY A 110 -11.03 10.96 -1.99
C GLY A 110 -10.48 10.40 -3.31
N ALA A 111 -9.46 11.01 -3.87
CA ALA A 111 -8.87 10.61 -5.14
C ALA A 111 -7.88 9.45 -4.97
N LEU A 112 -7.85 8.54 -5.93
CA LEU A 112 -6.79 7.55 -6.11
C LEU A 112 -5.52 8.21 -6.70
N GLY A 113 -4.39 7.55 -6.61
CA GLY A 113 -3.10 8.09 -7.08
C GLY A 113 -3.13 8.53 -8.54
N HIS A 114 -3.75 7.76 -9.44
CA HIS A 114 -3.89 8.12 -10.85
C HIS A 114 -4.80 9.34 -11.06
N GLU A 115 -5.83 9.54 -10.23
CA GLU A 115 -6.70 10.72 -10.27
C GLU A 115 -5.93 11.95 -9.79
N VAL A 116 -5.12 11.81 -8.72
CA VAL A 116 -4.19 12.86 -8.26
C VAL A 116 -3.19 13.21 -9.36
N ALA A 117 -2.55 12.20 -9.97
CA ALA A 117 -1.60 12.41 -11.06
C ALA A 117 -2.23 13.16 -12.22
N ARG A 118 -3.41 12.76 -12.68
CA ARG A 118 -4.14 13.43 -13.75
C ARG A 118 -4.46 14.88 -13.42
N SER A 119 -4.76 15.18 -12.14
CA SER A 119 -5.12 16.54 -11.71
C SER A 119 -3.95 17.52 -11.70
N VAL A 120 -2.71 17.05 -11.43
CA VAL A 120 -1.51 17.93 -11.31
C VAL A 120 -0.53 17.76 -12.45
N ARG A 121 -0.54 16.63 -13.14
CA ARG A 121 0.37 16.27 -14.25
C ARG A 121 -0.35 15.47 -15.33
N PRO A 122 -1.32 16.07 -16.04
CA PRO A 122 -2.08 15.40 -17.09
C PRO A 122 -1.22 14.96 -18.29
N ASP A 123 -0.03 15.53 -18.41
CA ASP A 123 0.98 15.24 -19.46
C ASP A 123 1.85 14.03 -19.15
N MET A 124 1.77 13.49 -17.92
CA MET A 124 2.71 12.51 -17.41
C MET A 124 2.22 11.08 -17.63
N ALA A 125 3.10 10.21 -18.13
CA ALA A 125 2.90 8.77 -17.99
C ALA A 125 3.13 8.36 -16.54
N GLY A 126 2.10 7.80 -15.91
CA GLY A 126 2.14 7.42 -14.51
C GLY A 126 1.58 6.03 -14.28
N GLY A 127 1.89 5.47 -13.10
CA GLY A 127 1.40 4.16 -12.72
C GLY A 127 1.71 3.82 -11.27
N VAL A 128 1.33 2.64 -10.85
CA VAL A 128 1.43 2.15 -9.48
C VAL A 128 2.18 0.82 -9.42
N ILE A 129 2.96 0.62 -8.33
CA ILE A 129 3.49 -0.70 -7.97
C ILE A 129 2.80 -1.15 -6.69
N SER A 130 2.23 -2.37 -6.73
CA SER A 130 1.56 -2.98 -5.58
C SER A 130 1.74 -4.51 -5.61
N GLY A 131 1.17 -5.22 -4.65
CA GLY A 131 1.24 -6.68 -4.54
C GLY A 131 1.64 -7.15 -3.14
N PRO A 132 1.64 -8.47 -2.92
CA PRO A 132 1.94 -9.07 -1.62
C PRO A 132 3.43 -8.89 -1.28
N SER A 133 3.72 -7.92 -0.41
CA SER A 133 5.11 -7.55 -0.12
C SER A 133 5.26 -6.89 1.25
N PHE A 134 5.91 -7.58 2.16
CA PHE A 134 6.43 -6.95 3.36
C PHE A 134 7.82 -6.36 3.09
N ALA A 135 8.00 -5.09 3.44
CA ALA A 135 9.25 -4.37 3.18
C ALA A 135 10.49 -5.08 3.73
N LEU A 136 10.37 -5.69 4.90
CA LEU A 136 11.47 -6.45 5.53
C LEU A 136 11.89 -7.66 4.69
N GLU A 137 10.93 -8.41 4.17
CA GLU A 137 11.18 -9.58 3.34
C GLU A 137 11.84 -9.19 2.01
N VAL A 138 11.31 -8.16 1.34
CA VAL A 138 11.88 -7.64 0.10
C VAL A 138 13.31 -7.12 0.32
N ALA A 139 13.54 -6.37 1.39
CA ALA A 139 14.87 -5.84 1.71
C ALA A 139 15.90 -6.94 2.04
N ARG A 140 15.44 -8.09 2.51
CA ARG A 140 16.26 -9.30 2.74
C ARG A 140 16.44 -10.18 1.50
N GLY A 141 15.87 -9.80 0.36
CA GLY A 141 15.93 -10.59 -0.87
C GLY A 141 15.11 -11.88 -0.82
N LEU A 142 14.07 -11.96 0.00
CA LEU A 142 13.20 -13.12 0.03
C LEU A 142 12.25 -13.12 -1.19
N PRO A 143 11.85 -14.30 -1.70
CA PRO A 143 11.01 -14.43 -2.88
C PRO A 143 9.72 -13.62 -2.74
N THR A 144 9.51 -12.68 -3.67
CA THR A 144 8.38 -11.76 -3.67
C THR A 144 7.85 -11.56 -5.08
N ALA A 145 6.55 -11.27 -5.21
CA ALA A 145 5.92 -10.93 -6.48
C ALA A 145 5.17 -9.60 -6.38
N LEU A 146 5.38 -8.73 -7.36
CA LEU A 146 4.76 -7.41 -7.48
C LEU A 146 4.03 -7.25 -8.81
N VAL A 147 3.13 -6.27 -8.87
CA VAL A 147 2.48 -5.81 -10.09
C VAL A 147 2.87 -4.34 -10.32
N ALA A 148 3.41 -4.04 -11.50
CA ALA A 148 3.56 -2.70 -12.01
C ALA A 148 2.40 -2.42 -12.98
N ALA A 149 1.55 -1.45 -12.66
CA ALA A 149 0.39 -1.11 -13.47
C ALA A 149 0.50 0.31 -14.05
N SER A 150 0.35 0.43 -15.36
CA SER A 150 0.30 1.70 -16.08
C SER A 150 -0.40 1.52 -17.43
N SER A 151 -0.97 2.60 -17.95
CA SER A 151 -1.43 2.66 -19.36
C SER A 151 -0.26 2.76 -20.35
N SER A 152 0.96 3.13 -19.90
CA SER A 152 2.18 3.12 -20.71
C SER A 152 2.89 1.78 -20.58
N THR A 153 3.01 1.06 -21.69
CA THR A 153 3.77 -0.20 -21.77
C THR A 153 5.26 0.00 -21.56
N GLU A 154 5.79 1.17 -21.96
CA GLU A 154 7.19 1.55 -21.75
C GLU A 154 7.48 1.69 -20.25
N LEU A 155 6.58 2.34 -19.50
CA LEU A 155 6.76 2.54 -18.07
C LEU A 155 6.70 1.22 -17.30
N THR A 156 5.80 0.31 -17.67
CA THR A 156 5.77 -1.04 -17.07
C THR A 156 6.99 -1.87 -17.43
N ALA A 157 7.49 -1.76 -18.66
CA ALA A 157 8.74 -2.41 -19.08
C ALA A 157 9.95 -1.86 -18.30
N MET A 158 10.02 -0.55 -18.07
CA MET A 158 11.04 0.05 -17.19
C MET A 158 10.97 -0.48 -15.75
N ALA A 159 9.75 -0.65 -15.19
CA ALA A 159 9.58 -1.23 -13.88
C ALA A 159 10.09 -2.69 -13.80
N VAL A 160 9.79 -3.49 -14.83
CA VAL A 160 10.33 -4.85 -14.95
C VAL A 160 11.85 -4.81 -15.03
N ALA A 161 12.43 -4.01 -15.92
CA ALA A 161 13.89 -3.90 -16.06
C ALA A 161 14.59 -3.41 -14.78
N ALA A 162 13.91 -2.57 -13.97
CA ALA A 162 14.45 -2.01 -12.73
C ALA A 162 14.40 -2.96 -11.53
N LEU A 163 13.41 -3.84 -11.47
CA LEU A 163 13.07 -4.55 -10.23
C LEU A 163 13.01 -6.07 -10.39
N HIS A 164 12.81 -6.59 -11.61
CA HIS A 164 12.69 -8.04 -11.82
C HIS A 164 14.04 -8.73 -11.62
N SER A 165 14.07 -9.73 -10.74
CA SER A 165 15.27 -10.49 -10.39
C SER A 165 14.90 -11.93 -10.02
N GLU A 166 15.87 -12.73 -9.62
CA GLU A 166 15.61 -14.09 -9.11
C GLU A 166 14.73 -14.06 -7.84
N ALA A 167 14.90 -13.06 -6.99
CA ALA A 167 14.14 -12.92 -5.75
C ALA A 167 12.85 -12.09 -5.91
N LEU A 168 12.78 -11.17 -6.90
CA LEU A 168 11.66 -10.27 -7.07
C LEU A 168 11.03 -10.41 -8.46
N ARG A 169 9.85 -11.02 -8.52
CA ARG A 169 9.08 -11.14 -9.76
C ARG A 169 8.20 -9.92 -9.96
N VAL A 170 8.28 -9.29 -11.14
CA VAL A 170 7.42 -8.15 -11.50
C VAL A 170 6.52 -8.56 -12.65
N TYR A 171 5.20 -8.47 -12.42
CA TYR A 171 4.16 -8.67 -13.43
C TYR A 171 3.63 -7.31 -13.87
N THR A 172 3.13 -7.21 -15.09
CA THR A 172 2.59 -5.96 -15.63
C THR A 172 1.07 -6.00 -15.70
N SER A 173 0.43 -4.84 -15.59
CA SER A 173 -1.01 -4.68 -15.76
C SER A 173 -1.33 -3.34 -16.43
N ALA A 174 -2.40 -3.27 -17.21
CA ALA A 174 -2.97 -2.01 -17.69
C ALA A 174 -4.04 -1.44 -16.74
N ASP A 175 -4.50 -2.24 -15.76
CA ASP A 175 -5.55 -1.84 -14.80
C ASP A 175 -4.95 -1.13 -13.58
N VAL A 176 -4.63 0.15 -13.73
CA VAL A 176 -4.11 1.00 -12.64
C VAL A 176 -5.14 1.11 -11.52
N VAL A 177 -6.42 1.26 -11.87
CA VAL A 177 -7.52 1.44 -10.91
C VAL A 177 -7.66 0.21 -10.00
N GLY A 178 -7.69 -0.99 -10.57
CA GLY A 178 -7.82 -2.22 -9.81
C GLY A 178 -6.65 -2.46 -8.87
N VAL A 179 -5.42 -2.18 -9.32
CA VAL A 179 -4.21 -2.32 -8.50
C VAL A 179 -4.20 -1.32 -7.35
N GLU A 180 -4.63 -0.08 -7.56
CA GLU A 180 -4.73 0.94 -6.51
C GLU A 180 -5.81 0.61 -5.48
N VAL A 181 -7.02 0.22 -5.94
CA VAL A 181 -8.14 -0.14 -5.05
C VAL A 181 -7.77 -1.36 -4.20
N GLY A 182 -7.16 -2.38 -4.81
CA GLY A 182 -6.66 -3.55 -4.09
C GLY A 182 -5.72 -3.15 -2.96
N GLY A 183 -4.71 -2.35 -3.27
CA GLY A 183 -3.73 -1.86 -2.29
C GLY A 183 -4.33 -1.00 -1.18
N ALA A 184 -5.34 -0.18 -1.49
CA ALA A 184 -5.98 0.71 -0.52
C ALA A 184 -6.91 -0.05 0.44
N VAL A 185 -7.82 -0.87 -0.11
CA VAL A 185 -8.90 -1.52 0.67
C VAL A 185 -8.36 -2.66 1.54
N LYS A 186 -7.35 -3.42 1.06
CA LYS A 186 -6.75 -4.50 1.85
C LYS A 186 -6.32 -4.09 3.25
N ASN A 187 -5.81 -2.86 3.38
CA ASN A 187 -5.30 -2.34 4.66
C ASN A 187 -6.43 -2.16 5.69
N VAL A 188 -7.61 -1.74 5.25
CA VAL A 188 -8.81 -1.64 6.08
C VAL A 188 -9.31 -3.03 6.46
N LEU A 189 -9.34 -3.96 5.50
CA LEU A 189 -9.76 -5.34 5.74
C LEU A 189 -8.81 -6.09 6.69
N ALA A 190 -7.51 -5.76 6.66
CA ALA A 190 -6.54 -6.30 7.60
C ALA A 190 -6.78 -5.84 9.06
N ILE A 191 -7.30 -4.63 9.27
CA ILE A 191 -7.76 -4.21 10.60
C ILE A 191 -8.94 -5.10 11.05
N ALA A 192 -9.92 -5.33 10.16
CA ALA A 192 -11.06 -6.19 10.46
C ALA A 192 -10.63 -7.62 10.84
N THR A 193 -9.69 -8.22 10.08
CA THR A 193 -9.19 -9.56 10.40
C THR A 193 -8.41 -9.58 11.72
N GLY A 194 -7.64 -8.54 12.02
CA GLY A 194 -6.97 -8.39 13.30
C GLY A 194 -7.94 -8.29 14.48
N ILE A 195 -9.06 -7.57 14.32
CA ILE A 195 -10.13 -7.52 15.33
C ILE A 195 -10.68 -8.92 15.57
N VAL A 196 -11.05 -9.65 14.52
CA VAL A 196 -11.59 -11.02 14.63
C VAL A 196 -10.59 -11.97 15.26
N ASP A 197 -9.33 -11.94 14.85
CA ASP A 197 -8.26 -12.80 15.40
C ASP A 197 -8.00 -12.54 16.90
N GLY A 198 -8.17 -11.31 17.37
CA GLY A 198 -7.99 -10.93 18.78
C GLY A 198 -9.19 -11.31 19.67
N MET A 199 -10.29 -11.76 19.09
CA MET A 199 -11.48 -12.16 19.85
C MET A 199 -11.47 -13.65 20.13
N SER A 200 -11.51 -14.04 21.42
CA SER A 200 -11.52 -15.45 21.85
C SER A 200 -12.70 -16.28 21.31
N ALA A 201 -13.81 -15.61 21.00
CA ALA A 201 -15.01 -16.25 20.46
C ALA A 201 -14.99 -16.43 18.93
N ALA A 202 -13.96 -15.94 18.23
CA ALA A 202 -13.85 -16.01 16.77
C ALA A 202 -12.71 -16.97 16.38
N GLY A 203 -12.99 -17.90 15.50
CA GLY A 203 -11.99 -18.86 15.01
C GLY A 203 -11.48 -18.52 13.61
N LEU A 204 -10.60 -19.40 13.08
CA LEU A 204 -10.04 -19.28 11.72
C LEU A 204 -11.11 -19.22 10.62
N ASN A 205 -12.27 -19.88 10.84
CA ASN A 205 -13.39 -19.83 9.90
C ASN A 205 -13.93 -18.40 9.74
N ALA A 206 -14.03 -17.63 10.83
CA ALA A 206 -14.48 -16.23 10.78
C ALA A 206 -13.49 -15.36 9.99
N ARG A 207 -12.19 -15.55 10.18
CA ARG A 207 -11.15 -14.88 9.38
C ARG A 207 -11.26 -15.21 7.90
N ALA A 208 -11.40 -16.50 7.54
CA ALA A 208 -11.54 -16.92 6.14
C ALA A 208 -12.78 -16.29 5.49
N ALA A 209 -13.95 -16.34 6.17
CA ALA A 209 -15.17 -15.71 5.71
C ALA A 209 -14.98 -14.18 5.51
N LEU A 210 -14.29 -13.52 6.44
CA LEU A 210 -14.05 -12.08 6.39
C LEU A 210 -13.12 -11.69 5.23
N ILE A 211 -12.08 -12.47 4.95
CA ILE A 211 -11.21 -12.26 3.78
C ILE A 211 -12.02 -12.40 2.49
N THR A 212 -12.83 -13.46 2.34
CA THR A 212 -13.65 -13.70 1.16
C THR A 212 -14.70 -12.59 0.95
N ARG A 213 -15.40 -12.20 2.01
CA ARG A 213 -16.41 -11.13 1.94
C ARG A 213 -15.77 -9.75 1.76
N GLY A 214 -14.59 -9.54 2.33
CA GLY A 214 -13.80 -8.33 2.13
C GLY A 214 -13.30 -8.18 0.69
N LEU A 215 -12.86 -9.28 0.07
CA LEU A 215 -12.51 -9.30 -1.35
C LEU A 215 -13.72 -8.92 -2.22
N ALA A 216 -14.92 -9.39 -1.88
CA ALA A 216 -16.13 -9.00 -2.59
C ALA A 216 -16.48 -7.51 -2.42
N GLU A 217 -16.23 -6.89 -1.24
CA GLU A 217 -16.36 -5.44 -1.06
C GLU A 217 -15.35 -4.68 -1.92
N MET A 218 -14.09 -5.10 -1.88
CA MET A 218 -13.01 -4.53 -2.68
C MET A 218 -13.34 -4.58 -4.18
N THR A 219 -13.81 -5.72 -4.67
CA THR A 219 -14.18 -5.91 -6.08
C THR A 219 -15.34 -5.00 -6.47
N ARG A 220 -16.40 -4.90 -5.66
CA ARG A 220 -17.53 -4.00 -5.95
C ARG A 220 -17.10 -2.54 -6.06
N LEU A 221 -16.27 -2.06 -5.13
CA LEU A 221 -15.75 -0.70 -5.19
C LEU A 221 -14.89 -0.50 -6.43
N GLY A 222 -14.02 -1.46 -6.73
CA GLY A 222 -13.15 -1.37 -7.90
C GLY A 222 -13.93 -1.33 -9.21
N LEU A 223 -14.93 -2.20 -9.38
CA LEU A 223 -15.80 -2.20 -10.57
C LEU A 223 -16.54 -0.86 -10.73
N ALA A 224 -17.04 -0.30 -9.64
CA ALA A 224 -17.71 1.01 -9.66
C ALA A 224 -16.73 2.17 -10.02
N LEU A 225 -15.44 1.98 -9.80
CA LEU A 225 -14.39 2.93 -10.19
C LEU A 225 -13.80 2.64 -11.59
N GLY A 226 -14.27 1.59 -12.28
CA GLY A 226 -13.83 1.24 -13.64
C GLY A 226 -12.69 0.21 -13.69
N ALA A 227 -12.39 -0.46 -12.59
CA ALA A 227 -11.41 -1.54 -12.55
C ALA A 227 -11.95 -2.83 -13.21
N ARG A 228 -11.05 -3.77 -13.49
CA ARG A 228 -11.37 -5.10 -14.00
C ARG A 228 -11.55 -6.10 -12.85
N ALA A 229 -12.52 -7.00 -12.96
CA ALA A 229 -12.79 -8.01 -11.93
C ALA A 229 -11.62 -8.99 -11.72
N ASP A 230 -10.95 -9.37 -12.80
CA ASP A 230 -9.83 -10.32 -12.78
C ASP A 230 -8.61 -9.79 -12.00
N THR A 231 -8.41 -8.47 -11.93
CA THR A 231 -7.36 -7.84 -11.14
C THR A 231 -7.46 -8.18 -9.65
N PHE A 232 -8.68 -8.29 -9.12
CA PHE A 232 -8.88 -8.58 -7.69
C PHE A 232 -8.62 -10.04 -7.33
N MET A 233 -8.63 -10.96 -8.28
CA MET A 233 -8.22 -12.37 -8.08
C MET A 233 -6.72 -12.57 -8.20
N GLY A 234 -5.98 -11.55 -8.61
CA GLY A 234 -4.53 -11.55 -8.78
C GLY A 234 -3.75 -11.12 -7.54
N LEU A 235 -2.45 -10.82 -7.77
CA LEU A 235 -1.49 -10.43 -6.73
C LEU A 235 -1.91 -9.16 -5.98
N SER A 236 -2.38 -8.12 -6.69
CA SER A 236 -2.75 -6.82 -6.08
C SER A 236 -4.08 -6.84 -5.33
N GLY A 237 -4.93 -7.84 -5.58
CA GLY A 237 -6.19 -8.07 -4.87
C GLY A 237 -6.05 -9.15 -3.80
N LEU A 238 -6.42 -10.40 -4.16
CA LEU A 238 -6.43 -11.54 -3.25
C LEU A 238 -5.06 -11.78 -2.60
N GLY A 239 -3.98 -11.77 -3.39
CA GLY A 239 -2.64 -12.06 -2.88
C GLY A 239 -2.21 -11.10 -1.77
N ASP A 240 -2.32 -9.79 -2.03
CA ASP A 240 -1.93 -8.76 -1.06
C ASP A 240 -2.90 -8.67 0.13
N LEU A 241 -4.19 -8.98 -0.10
CA LEU A 241 -5.18 -9.08 0.98
C LEU A 241 -4.85 -10.26 1.91
N VAL A 242 -4.62 -11.46 1.38
CA VAL A 242 -4.30 -12.65 2.20
C VAL A 242 -3.04 -12.41 3.01
N LEU A 243 -1.95 -11.95 2.39
CA LEU A 243 -0.70 -11.64 3.09
C LEU A 243 -0.93 -10.63 4.23
N THR A 244 -1.66 -9.55 3.95
CA THR A 244 -1.84 -8.47 4.94
C THR A 244 -2.81 -8.85 6.05
N ALA A 245 -3.82 -9.67 5.75
CA ALA A 245 -4.83 -10.15 6.69
C ALA A 245 -4.33 -11.28 7.61
N THR A 246 -3.29 -12.02 7.21
CA THR A 246 -2.79 -13.20 7.97
C THR A 246 -1.39 -13.00 8.52
N GLY A 247 -0.57 -12.16 7.89
CA GLY A 247 0.84 -12.01 8.23
C GLY A 247 1.07 -11.24 9.53
N GLU A 248 2.06 -11.69 10.32
CA GLU A 248 2.42 -11.08 11.60
C GLU A 248 3.09 -9.70 11.44
N LEU A 249 3.73 -9.46 10.30
CA LEU A 249 4.34 -8.17 9.97
C LEU A 249 3.31 -7.10 9.57
N SER A 250 2.03 -7.46 9.44
CA SER A 250 0.96 -6.53 9.08
C SER A 250 0.64 -5.56 10.20
N ARG A 251 1.05 -4.31 10.04
CA ARG A 251 0.75 -3.22 10.98
C ARG A 251 -0.75 -3.01 11.16
N ASN A 252 -1.51 -3.11 10.08
CA ASN A 252 -2.96 -2.94 10.11
C ASN A 252 -3.64 -4.07 10.90
N ARG A 253 -3.22 -5.32 10.70
CA ARG A 253 -3.71 -6.45 11.49
C ARG A 253 -3.36 -6.29 12.99
N ARG A 254 -2.15 -5.81 13.30
CA ARG A 254 -1.73 -5.52 14.68
C ARG A 254 -2.57 -4.44 15.35
N VAL A 255 -3.00 -3.39 14.62
CA VAL A 255 -3.99 -2.43 15.13
C VAL A 255 -5.28 -3.15 15.51
N GLY A 256 -5.80 -4.00 14.64
CA GLY A 256 -7.03 -4.76 14.92
C GLY A 256 -6.91 -5.64 16.17
N LEU A 257 -5.80 -6.37 16.31
CA LEU A 257 -5.51 -7.18 17.51
C LEU A 257 -5.49 -6.34 18.80
N ALA A 258 -4.84 -5.17 18.76
CA ALA A 258 -4.77 -4.26 19.90
C ALA A 258 -6.15 -3.71 20.32
N LEU A 259 -6.98 -3.34 19.33
CA LEU A 259 -8.36 -2.89 19.57
C LEU A 259 -9.24 -4.00 20.17
N ALA A 260 -9.08 -5.23 19.68
CA ALA A 260 -9.79 -6.40 20.23
C ALA A 260 -9.36 -6.72 21.67
N ALA A 261 -8.10 -6.45 22.02
CA ALA A 261 -7.58 -6.56 23.38
C ALA A 261 -8.00 -5.39 24.31
N GLY A 262 -8.88 -4.49 23.85
CA GLY A 262 -9.41 -3.37 24.63
C GLY A 262 -8.52 -2.13 24.67
N GLN A 263 -7.43 -2.08 23.88
CA GLN A 263 -6.62 -0.86 23.76
C GLN A 263 -7.37 0.21 22.97
N THR A 264 -7.16 1.47 23.31
CA THR A 264 -7.63 2.59 22.48
C THR A 264 -6.81 2.66 21.19
N LEU A 265 -7.36 3.29 20.14
CA LEU A 265 -6.63 3.52 18.89
C LEU A 265 -5.31 4.28 19.12
N ALA A 266 -5.31 5.27 20.02
CA ALA A 266 -4.11 6.04 20.36
C ALA A 266 -3.02 5.15 20.98
N GLN A 267 -3.37 4.26 21.92
CA GLN A 267 -2.43 3.29 22.51
C GLN A 267 -1.89 2.32 21.46
N ALA A 268 -2.76 1.79 20.59
CA ALA A 268 -2.36 0.87 19.51
C ALA A 268 -1.36 1.52 18.54
N LEU A 269 -1.60 2.77 18.14
CA LEU A 269 -0.72 3.52 17.24
C LEU A 269 0.61 3.89 17.91
N GLN A 270 0.59 4.26 19.19
CA GLN A 270 1.79 4.54 19.97
C GLN A 270 2.68 3.30 20.10
N ALA A 271 2.10 2.14 20.41
CA ALA A 271 2.83 0.88 20.52
C ALA A 271 3.44 0.42 19.19
N LEU A 272 2.80 0.74 18.06
CA LEU A 272 3.32 0.43 16.73
C LEU A 272 4.52 1.30 16.31
N GLY A 273 4.62 2.52 16.84
CA GLY A 273 5.67 3.49 16.51
C GLY A 273 5.63 4.03 15.07
N HIS A 274 4.74 3.51 14.22
CA HIS A 274 4.63 3.85 12.80
C HIS A 274 3.17 3.90 12.35
N VAL A 275 2.94 4.62 11.24
CA VAL A 275 1.61 4.77 10.66
C VAL A 275 1.06 3.43 10.14
N ALA A 276 -0.19 3.12 10.48
CA ALA A 276 -0.98 2.08 9.84
C ALA A 276 -1.89 2.75 8.79
N GLU A 277 -1.61 2.51 7.51
CA GLU A 277 -2.29 3.21 6.40
C GLU A 277 -3.81 2.96 6.39
N GLY A 278 -4.24 1.76 6.81
CA GLY A 278 -5.66 1.42 6.91
C GLY A 278 -6.44 2.32 7.86
N VAL A 279 -5.81 2.78 8.95
CA VAL A 279 -6.43 3.73 9.90
C VAL A 279 -6.70 5.07 9.22
N LEU A 280 -5.75 5.56 8.43
CA LEU A 280 -5.89 6.85 7.74
C LEU A 280 -6.86 6.79 6.55
N SER A 281 -6.93 5.64 5.88
CA SER A 281 -7.70 5.50 4.65
C SER A 281 -9.12 4.97 4.84
N ALA A 282 -9.45 4.34 5.98
CA ALA A 282 -10.74 3.67 6.19
C ALA A 282 -11.94 4.60 5.96
N ALA A 283 -11.94 5.77 6.59
CA ALA A 283 -13.03 6.75 6.45
C ALA A 283 -13.13 7.27 5.00
N THR A 284 -12.00 7.52 4.33
CA THR A 284 -11.97 8.02 2.95
C THR A 284 -12.46 6.95 1.97
N VAL A 285 -12.05 5.67 2.15
CA VAL A 285 -12.56 4.53 1.37
C VAL A 285 -14.08 4.45 1.49
N LEU A 286 -14.60 4.50 2.73
CA LEU A 286 -16.05 4.42 2.98
C LEU A 286 -16.81 5.62 2.37
N ALA A 287 -16.26 6.82 2.49
CA ALA A 287 -16.85 8.02 1.90
C ALA A 287 -16.91 7.89 0.37
N ARG A 288 -15.82 7.46 -0.28
CA ARG A 288 -15.78 7.24 -1.74
C ARG A 288 -16.77 6.17 -2.18
N ALA A 289 -16.88 5.06 -1.44
CA ALA A 289 -17.86 4.01 -1.73
C ALA A 289 -19.30 4.55 -1.68
N ARG A 290 -19.61 5.37 -0.67
CA ARG A 290 -20.95 5.98 -0.52
C ARG A 290 -21.29 6.92 -1.69
N THR A 291 -20.35 7.71 -2.20
CA THR A 291 -20.62 8.58 -3.38
C THR A 291 -20.94 7.78 -4.64
N LEU A 292 -20.51 6.51 -4.69
CA LEU A 292 -20.75 5.59 -5.80
C LEU A 292 -21.93 4.63 -5.55
N GLY A 293 -22.63 4.76 -4.41
CA GLY A 293 -23.70 3.85 -4.04
C GLY A 293 -23.24 2.42 -3.72
N VAL A 294 -21.95 2.21 -3.40
CA VAL A 294 -21.38 0.89 -3.13
C VAL A 294 -21.48 0.55 -1.65
N GLU A 295 -22.13 -0.58 -1.32
CA GLU A 295 -22.18 -1.11 0.04
C GLU A 295 -20.86 -1.77 0.43
N MET A 296 -20.27 -1.28 1.54
CA MET A 296 -19.06 -1.82 2.14
C MET A 296 -19.25 -2.04 3.65
N PRO A 297 -20.04 -3.04 4.06
CA PRO A 297 -20.40 -3.26 5.46
C PRO A 297 -19.21 -3.59 6.37
N ILE A 298 -18.19 -4.33 5.92
CA ILE A 298 -16.99 -4.62 6.70
C ILE A 298 -16.19 -3.33 6.90
N THR A 299 -15.96 -2.58 5.84
CA THR A 299 -15.29 -1.28 5.90
C THR A 299 -16.01 -0.31 6.83
N ALA A 300 -17.36 -0.25 6.76
CA ALA A 300 -18.17 0.59 7.64
C ALA A 300 -18.02 0.19 9.12
N ALA A 301 -18.03 -1.12 9.42
CA ALA A 301 -17.82 -1.62 10.76
C ALA A 301 -16.41 -1.28 11.31
N VAL A 302 -15.37 -1.36 10.46
CA VAL A 302 -14.02 -0.93 10.83
C VAL A 302 -13.98 0.56 11.16
N VAL A 303 -14.60 1.41 10.34
CA VAL A 303 -14.67 2.85 10.60
C VAL A 303 -15.37 3.13 11.93
N ASP A 304 -16.52 2.47 12.20
CA ASP A 304 -17.24 2.63 13.46
C ASP A 304 -16.39 2.26 14.69
N VAL A 305 -15.56 1.20 14.59
CA VAL A 305 -14.64 0.81 15.66
C VAL A 305 -13.49 1.80 15.80
N LEU A 306 -12.87 2.22 14.71
CA LEU A 306 -11.74 3.17 14.75
C LEU A 306 -12.13 4.52 15.34
N GLU A 307 -13.36 4.97 15.10
CA GLU A 307 -13.91 6.22 15.65
C GLU A 307 -14.53 6.04 17.04
N GLY A 308 -14.50 4.83 17.60
CA GLY A 308 -15.01 4.54 18.95
C GLY A 308 -16.54 4.57 19.05
N ARG A 309 -17.27 4.52 17.91
CA ARG A 309 -18.75 4.50 17.90
C ARG A 309 -19.31 3.18 18.39
N ILE A 310 -18.63 2.07 18.14
CA ILE A 310 -19.00 0.75 18.61
C ILE A 310 -17.77 -0.03 19.09
N ALA A 311 -18.00 -0.96 20.01
CA ALA A 311 -16.97 -1.91 20.43
C ALA A 311 -16.71 -2.97 19.35
N PRO A 312 -15.48 -3.57 19.29
CA PRO A 312 -15.15 -4.65 18.36
C PRO A 312 -16.17 -5.82 18.35
N ALA A 313 -16.63 -6.24 19.53
CA ALA A 313 -17.64 -7.30 19.65
C ALA A 313 -18.99 -6.92 19.01
N GLN A 314 -19.40 -5.67 19.14
CA GLN A 314 -20.64 -5.18 18.53
C GLN A 314 -20.51 -5.12 16.99
N ALA A 315 -19.33 -4.75 16.48
CA ALA A 315 -19.05 -4.76 15.04
C ALA A 315 -19.23 -6.18 14.45
N MET A 316 -18.66 -7.19 15.11
CA MET A 316 -18.81 -8.59 14.71
C MET A 316 -20.28 -9.03 14.74
N MET A 317 -21.01 -8.75 15.83
CA MET A 317 -22.44 -9.09 15.94
C MET A 317 -23.27 -8.45 14.82
N ARG A 318 -23.03 -7.18 14.49
CA ARG A 318 -23.74 -6.49 13.39
C ARG A 318 -23.48 -7.14 12.03
N LEU A 319 -22.21 -7.58 11.77
CA LEU A 319 -21.89 -8.27 10.52
C LEU A 319 -22.56 -9.65 10.44
N MET A 320 -22.61 -10.39 11.55
CA MET A 320 -23.26 -11.71 11.62
C MET A 320 -24.79 -11.64 11.55
N ALA A 321 -25.41 -10.58 12.04
CA ALA A 321 -26.86 -10.37 12.02
C ALA A 321 -27.42 -9.96 10.65
N ARG A 322 -26.56 -9.76 9.62
CA ARG A 322 -27.03 -9.43 8.27
C ARG A 322 -27.82 -10.60 7.68
N GLN A 323 -28.87 -10.26 6.92
CA GLN A 323 -29.69 -11.27 6.24
C GLN A 323 -28.84 -12.12 5.28
N ALA A 324 -29.20 -13.41 5.19
CA ALA A 324 -28.60 -14.31 4.22
C ALA A 324 -28.80 -13.77 2.79
N ARG A 325 -27.75 -13.80 2.00
CA ARG A 325 -27.75 -13.39 0.60
C ARG A 325 -27.15 -14.51 -0.24
N ALA A 326 -27.45 -14.56 -1.52
CA ALA A 326 -26.74 -15.41 -2.45
C ALA A 326 -25.23 -15.09 -2.41
N GLU A 327 -24.38 -16.11 -2.51
CA GLU A 327 -22.92 -15.95 -2.48
C GLU A 327 -22.43 -15.16 -3.70
N ALA A 328 -22.93 -15.50 -4.87
CA ALA A 328 -22.75 -14.72 -6.08
C ALA A 328 -23.95 -13.77 -6.27
N PRO A 329 -23.74 -12.50 -6.66
CA PRO A 329 -24.86 -11.73 -7.18
C PRO A 329 -25.42 -12.50 -8.36
N GLY A 330 -26.73 -12.78 -8.32
CA GLY A 330 -27.43 -13.41 -9.45
C GLY A 330 -27.05 -12.69 -10.74
N GLY A 331 -26.71 -13.45 -11.77
CA GLY A 331 -26.36 -12.95 -13.07
C GLY A 331 -27.48 -12.16 -13.70
#